data_bae08f9fa094dc60a9352536f7221131
#
_entry.id   bae08f9fa094dc60a9352536f7221131
#
_cell.length_a   1.000
_cell.length_b   1.000
_cell.length_c   1.000
_cell.angle_alpha   90.00
_cell.angle_beta   90.00
_cell.angle_gamma   90.00
#
_symmetry.space_group_name_H-M   'P 1'
#
loop_
_entity.id
_entity.type
_entity.pdbx_description
1 polymer ?
#
loop_
_entity_poly.entity_id
_entity_poly.type
_entity_poly.pdbx_seq_one_letter_code
_entity_poly.pdbx_strand_id
1 'polypeptide(L)'
;PRLPIIWLHLQECTCCTESFIRAAHPIVATLLLDKISLDYTETLMAAAGEQAEAAKEETMKKYYGNYLLMIEGSLPTKDEAYCCVGGKSALQITEEAAAGAKAIIAWGNCASAGCVQAANPNPTGAKGIHKVIKGKPIINVQGCPPIADVMAGVIIYMLTFERMPQLDG
;
A
#
# COMPACT_ATOMS: atom_id res chain seq x y z
N PRO A 1 16.17 7.34 12.19
CA PRO A 1 16.06 6.80 10.83
C PRO A 1 14.61 6.93 10.37
N ARG A 2 14.41 7.32 9.10
CA ARG A 2 13.07 7.41 8.51
C ARG A 2 12.49 6.00 8.33
N LEU A 3 11.19 5.86 8.49
CA LEU A 3 10.51 4.58 8.32
C LEU A 3 10.45 4.20 6.84
N PRO A 4 11.03 3.05 6.42
CA PRO A 4 10.97 2.60 5.04
C PRO A 4 9.55 2.19 4.65
N ILE A 5 9.13 2.60 3.46
CA ILE A 5 7.80 2.30 2.92
C ILE A 5 7.92 1.77 1.50
N ILE A 6 7.22 0.68 1.24
CA ILE A 6 6.91 0.16 -0.08
C ILE A 6 5.43 0.41 -0.33
N TRP A 7 5.07 1.10 -1.41
CA TRP A 7 3.69 1.37 -1.78
C TRP A 7 3.38 0.68 -3.11
N LEU A 8 2.55 -0.36 -3.06
CA LEU A 8 2.12 -1.11 -4.23
C LEU A 8 0.81 -0.56 -4.79
N HIS A 9 0.74 -0.50 -6.10
CA HIS A 9 -0.41 -0.09 -6.88
C HIS A 9 -0.95 -1.29 -7.65
N LEU A 10 -2.16 -1.74 -7.30
CA LEU A 10 -2.77 -2.95 -7.85
C LEU A 10 -3.93 -2.59 -8.79
N GLN A 11 -5.12 -3.23 -8.68
CA GLN A 11 -6.29 -2.80 -9.43
C GLN A 11 -6.90 -1.54 -8.79
N GLU A 12 -6.55 -0.37 -9.31
CA GLU A 12 -6.86 0.91 -8.69
C GLU A 12 -7.03 2.05 -9.72
N CYS A 13 -7.24 3.27 -9.26
CA CYS A 13 -7.41 4.48 -10.06
C CYS A 13 -6.48 5.63 -9.64
N THR A 14 -5.48 5.37 -8.81
CA THR A 14 -4.50 6.33 -8.26
C THR A 14 -5.10 7.39 -7.31
N CYS A 15 -6.43 7.38 -7.08
CA CYS A 15 -7.06 8.42 -6.26
C CYS A 15 -6.63 8.40 -4.79
N CYS A 16 -6.19 7.28 -4.23
CA CYS A 16 -5.66 7.27 -2.85
C CYS A 16 -4.31 7.98 -2.79
N THR A 17 -3.42 7.75 -3.74
CA THR A 17 -2.19 8.53 -3.90
C THR A 17 -2.48 10.00 -4.12
N GLU A 18 -3.41 10.35 -5.01
CA GLU A 18 -3.84 11.74 -5.26
C GLU A 18 -4.40 12.41 -4.00
N SER A 19 -5.17 11.68 -3.20
CA SER A 19 -5.65 12.17 -1.92
C SER A 19 -4.49 12.42 -0.95
N PHE A 20 -3.60 11.44 -0.79
CA PHE A 20 -2.47 11.53 0.13
C PHE A 20 -1.57 12.74 -0.14
N ILE A 21 -1.23 13.01 -1.40
CA ILE A 21 -0.38 14.16 -1.74
C ILE A 21 -1.03 15.52 -1.47
N ARG A 22 -2.33 15.55 -1.19
CA ARG A 22 -3.09 16.75 -0.80
C ARG A 22 -3.19 16.96 0.71
N ALA A 23 -2.57 16.09 1.53
CA ALA A 23 -2.58 16.25 2.98
C ALA A 23 -1.98 17.61 3.37
N ALA A 24 -2.68 18.30 4.29
CA ALA A 24 -2.31 19.63 4.73
C ALA A 24 -1.71 19.63 6.16
N HIS A 25 -2.03 18.62 6.99
CA HIS A 25 -1.63 18.55 8.38
C HIS A 25 -1.16 17.15 8.81
N PRO A 26 0.15 16.82 8.69
CA PRO A 26 1.21 17.62 8.08
C PRO A 26 1.14 17.60 6.54
N ILE A 27 1.73 18.59 5.92
CA ILE A 27 1.88 18.59 4.45
C ILE A 27 2.71 17.37 4.03
N VAL A 28 2.39 16.82 2.87
CA VAL A 28 3.03 15.59 2.37
C VAL A 28 4.54 15.72 2.23
N ALA A 29 5.05 16.90 1.89
CA ALA A 29 6.48 17.15 1.81
C ALA A 29 7.20 16.88 3.14
N THR A 30 6.63 17.30 4.27
CA THR A 30 7.17 17.00 5.61
C THR A 30 7.17 15.49 5.88
N LEU A 31 6.11 14.79 5.49
CA LEU A 31 6.07 13.33 5.64
C LEU A 31 7.19 12.66 4.85
N LEU A 32 7.27 12.95 3.55
CA LEU A 32 8.20 12.29 2.63
C LEU A 32 9.67 12.64 2.88
N LEU A 33 9.96 13.90 3.25
CA LEU A 33 11.33 14.36 3.41
C LEU A 33 11.89 14.11 4.82
N ASP A 34 11.06 14.20 5.86
CA ASP A 34 11.52 14.16 7.23
C ASP A 34 11.16 12.89 8.00
N LYS A 35 9.99 12.29 7.73
CA LYS A 35 9.42 11.26 8.58
C LYS A 35 9.53 9.85 8.03
N ILE A 36 9.28 9.68 6.73
CA ILE A 36 9.28 8.39 6.06
C ILE A 36 10.32 8.35 4.94
N SER A 37 10.67 7.15 4.50
CA SER A 37 11.44 6.92 3.29
C SER A 37 10.55 6.15 2.33
N LEU A 38 10.00 6.82 1.32
CA LEU A 38 9.18 6.19 0.31
C LEU A 38 10.10 5.54 -0.73
N ASP A 39 10.50 4.31 -0.46
CA ASP A 39 11.54 3.63 -1.22
C ASP A 39 11.04 3.03 -2.54
N TYR A 40 9.75 2.72 -2.61
CA TYR A 40 9.09 2.25 -3.82
C TYR A 40 7.66 2.77 -3.90
N THR A 41 7.31 3.33 -5.04
CA THR A 41 5.94 3.69 -5.44
C THR A 41 5.91 3.93 -6.95
N GLU A 42 5.09 3.22 -7.69
CA GLU A 42 5.07 3.28 -9.16
C GLU A 42 4.66 4.67 -9.68
N THR A 43 3.85 5.39 -8.92
CA THR A 43 3.24 6.66 -9.35
C THR A 43 4.06 7.91 -9.03
N LEU A 44 4.91 7.89 -8.02
CA LEU A 44 5.62 9.08 -7.53
C LEU A 44 7.15 9.00 -7.65
N MET A 45 7.72 7.79 -7.80
CA MET A 45 9.16 7.64 -7.91
C MET A 45 9.66 8.01 -9.31
N ALA A 46 10.90 8.53 -9.37
CA ALA A 46 11.54 8.85 -10.65
C ALA A 46 12.08 7.61 -11.39
N ALA A 47 12.43 6.55 -10.65
CA ALA A 47 12.92 5.30 -11.22
C ALA A 47 11.80 4.54 -11.93
N ALA A 48 12.16 3.77 -12.96
CA ALA A 48 11.24 2.89 -13.69
C ALA A 48 11.94 1.58 -14.08
N GLY A 49 11.15 0.56 -14.42
CA GLY A 49 11.63 -0.73 -14.88
C GLY A 49 12.54 -1.43 -13.86
N GLU A 50 13.64 -1.99 -14.34
CA GLU A 50 14.58 -2.76 -13.51
C GLU A 50 15.14 -1.98 -12.32
N GLN A 51 15.35 -0.66 -12.47
CA GLN A 51 15.85 0.19 -11.41
C GLN A 51 14.82 0.33 -10.27
N ALA A 52 13.54 0.48 -10.59
CA ALA A 52 12.47 0.55 -9.60
C ALA A 52 12.31 -0.78 -8.87
N GLU A 53 12.29 -1.90 -9.61
CA GLU A 53 12.18 -3.23 -9.03
C GLU A 53 13.37 -3.56 -8.12
N ALA A 54 14.60 -3.19 -8.52
CA ALA A 54 15.80 -3.36 -7.70
C ALA A 54 15.72 -2.56 -6.39
N ALA A 55 15.20 -1.34 -6.41
CA ALA A 55 15.02 -0.52 -5.20
C ALA A 55 14.02 -1.18 -4.23
N LYS A 56 12.92 -1.74 -4.74
CA LYS A 56 11.94 -2.50 -3.95
C LYS A 56 12.60 -3.72 -3.28
N GLU A 57 13.30 -4.52 -4.07
CA GLU A 57 13.97 -5.71 -3.57
C GLU A 57 15.05 -5.40 -2.54
N GLU A 58 15.83 -4.34 -2.74
CA GLU A 58 16.83 -3.88 -1.79
C GLU A 58 16.17 -3.49 -0.46
N THR A 59 15.08 -2.74 -0.50
CA THR A 59 14.32 -2.35 0.70
C THR A 59 13.76 -3.56 1.43
N MET A 60 13.16 -4.53 0.71
CA MET A 60 12.65 -5.76 1.31
C MET A 60 13.75 -6.56 2.02
N LYS A 61 14.94 -6.64 1.43
CA LYS A 61 16.09 -7.35 2.02
C LYS A 61 16.66 -6.60 3.22
N LYS A 62 16.96 -5.31 3.04
CA LYS A 62 17.66 -4.48 4.03
C LYS A 62 16.83 -4.24 5.28
N TYR A 63 15.53 -4.07 5.13
CA TYR A 63 14.61 -3.72 6.21
C TYR A 63 13.61 -4.83 6.53
N TYR A 64 13.95 -6.07 6.26
CA TYR A 64 13.08 -7.21 6.56
C TYR A 64 12.55 -7.17 8.01
N GLY A 65 11.24 -7.22 8.18
CA GLY A 65 10.56 -7.08 9.47
C GLY A 65 10.35 -5.63 9.95
N ASN A 66 10.91 -4.63 9.26
CA ASN A 66 10.96 -3.24 9.73
C ASN A 66 10.48 -2.19 8.72
N TYR A 67 9.86 -2.57 7.61
CA TYR A 67 9.23 -1.64 6.68
C TYR A 67 7.69 -1.74 6.75
N LEU A 68 7.01 -0.68 6.38
CA LEU A 68 5.57 -0.71 6.14
C LEU A 68 5.28 -1.01 4.67
N LEU A 69 4.30 -1.86 4.46
CA LEU A 69 3.71 -2.10 3.14
C LEU A 69 2.41 -1.33 3.02
N MET A 70 2.36 -0.39 2.12
CA MET A 70 1.14 0.31 1.72
C MET A 70 0.61 -0.29 0.44
N ILE A 71 -0.68 -0.48 0.35
CA ILE A 71 -1.32 -1.07 -0.82
C ILE A 71 -2.53 -0.23 -1.21
N GLU A 72 -2.56 0.19 -2.46
CA GLU A 72 -3.68 0.81 -3.13
C GLU A 72 -4.21 -0.14 -4.21
N GLY A 73 -5.52 -0.32 -4.26
CA GLY A 73 -6.13 -1.24 -5.21
C GLY A 73 -6.48 -2.62 -4.66
N SER A 74 -7.35 -3.34 -5.38
CA SER A 74 -7.76 -4.69 -5.05
C SER A 74 -6.86 -5.74 -5.69
N LEU A 75 -6.85 -6.96 -5.11
CA LEU A 75 -6.13 -8.10 -5.66
C LEU A 75 -7.04 -8.94 -6.58
N PRO A 76 -6.67 -9.16 -7.85
CA PRO A 76 -7.31 -10.17 -8.68
C PRO A 76 -6.94 -11.56 -8.16
N THR A 77 -7.93 -12.45 -8.06
CA THR A 77 -7.69 -13.81 -7.55
C THR A 77 -8.16 -14.90 -8.50
N LYS A 78 -8.77 -14.53 -9.63
CA LYS A 78 -9.28 -15.49 -10.62
C LYS A 78 -8.25 -15.88 -11.66
N ASP A 79 -7.44 -14.90 -12.07
CA ASP A 79 -6.33 -15.09 -13.00
C ASP A 79 -5.25 -14.06 -12.67
N GLU A 80 -4.03 -14.51 -12.49
CA GLU A 80 -2.91 -13.65 -12.12
C GLU A 80 -2.54 -12.65 -13.22
N ALA A 81 -2.88 -12.94 -14.49
CA ALA A 81 -2.60 -12.06 -15.61
C ALA A 81 -3.40 -10.74 -15.60
N TYR A 82 -4.44 -10.61 -14.79
CA TYR A 82 -5.25 -9.38 -14.73
C TYR A 82 -4.54 -8.17 -14.15
N CYS A 83 -3.46 -8.35 -13.42
CA CYS A 83 -2.66 -7.25 -12.90
C CYS A 83 -1.20 -7.72 -12.73
N CYS A 84 -0.31 -7.17 -13.54
CA CYS A 84 1.12 -7.52 -13.54
C CYS A 84 1.98 -6.27 -13.51
N VAL A 85 3.03 -6.27 -12.70
CA VAL A 85 4.02 -5.20 -12.59
C VAL A 85 5.42 -5.84 -12.55
N GLY A 86 6.36 -5.30 -13.32
CA GLY A 86 7.75 -5.81 -13.33
C GLY A 86 7.86 -7.29 -13.72
N GLY A 87 6.92 -7.81 -14.53
CA GLY A 87 6.91 -9.21 -14.97
C GLY A 87 6.33 -10.20 -13.95
N LYS A 88 5.86 -9.74 -12.80
CA LYS A 88 5.23 -10.55 -11.75
C LYS A 88 3.76 -10.21 -11.61
N SER A 89 2.95 -11.19 -11.18
CA SER A 89 1.53 -10.93 -10.86
C SER A 89 1.38 -10.08 -9.60
N ALA A 90 0.27 -9.35 -9.51
CA ALA A 90 -0.07 -8.56 -8.32
C ALA A 90 -0.12 -9.41 -7.05
N LEU A 91 -0.60 -10.65 -7.14
CA LEU A 91 -0.63 -11.59 -6.02
C LEU A 91 0.79 -11.92 -5.57
N GLN A 92 1.65 -12.35 -6.49
CA GLN A 92 3.04 -12.68 -6.19
C GLN A 92 3.80 -11.51 -5.57
N ILE A 93 3.71 -10.32 -6.16
CA ILE A 93 4.37 -9.10 -5.63
C ILE A 93 3.88 -8.79 -4.21
N THR A 94 2.57 -8.91 -3.99
CA THR A 94 1.98 -8.61 -2.68
C THR A 94 2.41 -9.63 -1.63
N GLU A 95 2.43 -10.92 -1.94
CA GLU A 95 2.89 -11.97 -1.03
C GLU A 95 4.36 -11.81 -0.68
N GLU A 96 5.23 -11.57 -1.67
CA GLU A 96 6.66 -11.32 -1.47
C GLU A 96 6.89 -10.10 -0.55
N ALA A 97 6.22 -8.98 -0.83
CA ALA A 97 6.36 -7.76 -0.02
C ALA A 97 5.72 -7.92 1.38
N ALA A 98 4.61 -8.62 1.49
CA ALA A 98 3.97 -8.85 2.79
C ALA A 98 4.81 -9.74 3.71
N ALA A 99 5.58 -10.67 3.17
CA ALA A 99 6.39 -11.61 3.98
C ALA A 99 7.32 -10.89 4.95
N GLY A 100 8.00 -9.83 4.51
CA GLY A 100 8.92 -9.03 5.34
C GLY A 100 8.32 -7.75 5.93
N ALA A 101 7.05 -7.43 5.67
CA ALA A 101 6.44 -6.22 6.19
C ALA A 101 6.15 -6.32 7.69
N LYS A 102 6.39 -5.23 8.42
CA LYS A 102 6.00 -5.08 9.84
C LYS A 102 4.49 -5.00 9.99
N ALA A 103 3.85 -4.26 9.10
CA ALA A 103 2.40 -4.12 9.00
C ALA A 103 2.01 -3.72 7.57
N ILE A 104 0.75 -3.90 7.24
CA ILE A 104 0.17 -3.52 5.95
C ILE A 104 -0.87 -2.43 6.17
N ILE A 105 -0.86 -1.38 5.35
CA ILE A 105 -1.93 -0.39 5.28
C ILE A 105 -2.63 -0.54 3.93
N ALA A 106 -3.90 -0.91 3.97
CA ALA A 106 -4.76 -1.04 2.80
C ALA A 106 -5.53 0.28 2.60
N TRP A 107 -5.09 1.06 1.61
CA TRP A 107 -5.67 2.37 1.31
C TRP A 107 -6.92 2.26 0.45
N GLY A 108 -7.99 2.84 0.97
CA GLY A 108 -9.24 2.98 0.25
C GLY A 108 -10.09 1.72 0.15
N ASN A 109 -11.26 1.88 -0.41
CA ASN A 109 -12.23 0.78 -0.54
C ASN A 109 -11.77 -0.32 -1.49
N CYS A 110 -10.90 -0.02 -2.45
CA CYS A 110 -10.35 -1.06 -3.34
C CYS A 110 -9.50 -2.05 -2.56
N ALA A 111 -8.50 -1.57 -1.82
CA ALA A 111 -7.61 -2.42 -1.03
C ALA A 111 -8.30 -3.05 0.18
N SER A 112 -9.26 -2.34 0.81
CA SER A 112 -9.95 -2.85 1.99
C SER A 112 -11.10 -3.82 1.66
N ALA A 113 -11.84 -3.61 0.58
CA ALA A 113 -13.06 -4.38 0.30
C ALA A 113 -13.19 -4.90 -1.14
N GLY A 114 -12.35 -4.43 -2.07
CA GLY A 114 -12.41 -4.76 -3.49
C GLY A 114 -13.14 -3.74 -4.35
N CYS A 115 -13.98 -2.87 -3.75
CA CYS A 115 -14.67 -1.74 -4.37
C CYS A 115 -15.40 -2.09 -5.69
N VAL A 116 -15.37 -1.18 -6.68
CA VAL A 116 -16.03 -1.35 -7.98
C VAL A 116 -15.53 -2.57 -8.74
N GLN A 117 -14.25 -2.93 -8.60
CA GLN A 117 -13.68 -4.12 -9.25
C GLN A 117 -14.30 -5.41 -8.73
N ALA A 118 -14.72 -5.43 -7.47
CA ALA A 118 -15.37 -6.58 -6.83
C ALA A 118 -16.90 -6.58 -7.00
N ALA A 119 -17.46 -5.54 -7.61
CA ALA A 119 -18.90 -5.50 -7.91
C ALA A 119 -19.27 -6.59 -8.92
N ASN A 120 -20.52 -7.10 -8.80
CA ASN A 120 -21.01 -8.14 -9.69
C ASN A 120 -20.97 -7.66 -11.16
N PRO A 121 -20.45 -8.47 -12.11
CA PRO A 121 -20.09 -9.89 -12.05
C PRO A 121 -18.70 -10.23 -11.53
N ASN A 122 -17.88 -9.28 -11.09
CA ASN A 122 -16.52 -9.45 -10.59
C ASN A 122 -15.63 -10.34 -11.50
N PRO A 123 -15.33 -9.89 -12.72
CA PRO A 123 -14.66 -10.72 -13.72
C PRO A 123 -13.24 -11.14 -13.32
N THR A 124 -12.52 -10.33 -12.54
CA THR A 124 -11.15 -10.61 -12.11
C THR A 124 -11.07 -11.37 -10.79
N GLY A 125 -12.20 -11.58 -10.11
CA GLY A 125 -12.21 -12.14 -8.76
C GLY A 125 -11.55 -11.21 -7.75
N ALA A 126 -11.73 -9.89 -7.92
CA ALA A 126 -11.11 -8.85 -7.09
C ALA A 126 -11.52 -8.99 -5.62
N LYS A 127 -10.55 -8.87 -4.73
CA LYS A 127 -10.74 -8.97 -3.26
C LYS A 127 -9.94 -7.91 -2.54
N GLY A 128 -10.41 -7.56 -1.34
CA GLY A 128 -9.63 -6.77 -0.40
C GLY A 128 -8.42 -7.57 0.11
N ILE A 129 -7.35 -6.85 0.46
CA ILE A 129 -6.05 -7.43 0.83
C ILE A 129 -6.18 -8.40 2.00
N HIS A 130 -6.95 -8.03 3.04
CA HIS A 130 -7.15 -8.86 4.24
C HIS A 130 -7.83 -10.22 3.95
N LYS A 131 -8.51 -10.36 2.81
CA LYS A 131 -9.13 -11.63 2.40
C LYS A 131 -8.12 -12.60 1.80
N VAL A 132 -7.02 -12.08 1.27
CA VAL A 132 -5.98 -12.86 0.58
C VAL A 132 -4.74 -13.03 1.48
N ILE A 133 -4.16 -11.93 1.95
CA ILE A 133 -2.99 -11.95 2.81
C ILE A 133 -3.39 -12.24 4.25
N LYS A 134 -2.75 -13.25 4.86
CA LYS A 134 -3.02 -13.71 6.23
C LYS A 134 -1.77 -13.63 7.10
N GLY A 135 -1.98 -13.62 8.42
CA GLY A 135 -0.87 -13.67 9.38
C GLY A 135 -0.07 -12.36 9.52
N LYS A 136 -0.56 -11.27 8.94
CA LYS A 136 0.03 -9.94 9.09
C LYS A 136 -0.98 -8.96 9.68
N PRO A 137 -0.53 -7.98 10.49
CA PRO A 137 -1.40 -6.89 10.91
C PRO A 137 -1.78 -6.04 9.69
N ILE A 138 -3.07 -5.83 9.46
CA ILE A 138 -3.58 -5.03 8.34
C ILE A 138 -4.48 -3.92 8.86
N ILE A 139 -4.20 -2.68 8.49
CA ILE A 139 -5.02 -1.51 8.76
C ILE A 139 -5.81 -1.21 7.49
N ASN A 140 -7.12 -1.35 7.53
CA ASN A 140 -8.00 -0.95 6.44
C ASN A 140 -8.43 0.52 6.65
N VAL A 141 -7.99 1.42 5.77
CA VAL A 141 -8.39 2.83 5.79
C VAL A 141 -9.40 3.05 4.68
N GLN A 142 -10.67 3.14 5.06
CA GLN A 142 -11.78 3.20 4.12
C GLN A 142 -11.95 4.59 3.50
N GLY A 143 -12.61 4.64 2.35
CA GLY A 143 -12.87 5.83 1.55
C GLY A 143 -12.61 5.57 0.08
N CYS A 144 -13.13 6.41 -0.80
CA CYS A 144 -12.88 6.30 -2.24
C CYS A 144 -12.72 7.70 -2.86
N PRO A 145 -11.54 8.32 -2.65
CA PRO A 145 -10.42 7.90 -1.79
C PRO A 145 -10.65 8.22 -0.30
N PRO A 146 -9.80 7.73 0.62
CA PRO A 146 -9.77 8.19 2.01
C PRO A 146 -9.41 9.67 2.09
N ILE A 147 -9.83 10.33 3.18
CA ILE A 147 -9.49 11.73 3.44
C ILE A 147 -7.97 11.86 3.63
N ALA A 148 -7.37 12.84 2.94
CA ALA A 148 -5.92 13.06 2.93
C ALA A 148 -5.29 13.16 4.33
N ASP A 149 -5.88 13.98 5.21
CA ASP A 149 -5.39 14.16 6.58
C ASP A 149 -5.58 12.91 7.44
N VAL A 150 -6.56 12.05 7.16
CA VAL A 150 -6.72 10.75 7.82
C VAL A 150 -5.58 9.81 7.40
N MET A 151 -5.24 9.77 6.12
CA MET A 151 -4.10 8.97 5.63
C MET A 151 -2.79 9.42 6.27
N ALA A 152 -2.52 10.72 6.28
CA ALA A 152 -1.35 11.29 6.95
C ALA A 152 -1.37 11.00 8.46
N GLY A 153 -2.52 11.12 9.10
CA GLY A 153 -2.73 10.86 10.52
C GLY A 153 -2.43 9.41 10.92
N VAL A 154 -2.82 8.43 10.12
CA VAL A 154 -2.48 7.01 10.36
C VAL A 154 -0.97 6.80 10.39
N ILE A 155 -0.24 7.36 9.43
CA ILE A 155 1.21 7.26 9.36
C ILE A 155 1.86 7.92 10.58
N ILE A 156 1.47 9.17 10.89
CA ILE A 156 1.98 9.92 12.03
C ILE A 156 1.69 9.20 13.35
N TYR A 157 0.48 8.64 13.51
CA TYR A 157 0.13 7.86 14.70
C TYR A 157 1.09 6.69 14.90
N MET A 158 1.34 5.92 13.83
CA MET A 158 2.24 4.77 13.91
C MET A 158 3.68 5.17 14.20
N LEU A 159 4.15 6.30 13.66
CA LEU A 159 5.48 6.84 13.92
C LEU A 159 5.61 7.37 15.36
N THR A 160 4.58 8.02 15.88
CA THR A 160 4.62 8.67 17.19
C THR A 160 4.49 7.66 18.33
N PHE A 161 3.58 6.72 18.19
CA PHE A 161 3.26 5.76 19.26
C PHE A 161 3.88 4.38 19.06
N GLU A 162 4.56 4.15 17.95
CA GLU A 162 5.22 2.88 17.57
C GLU A 162 4.28 1.65 17.63
N ARG A 163 2.99 1.90 17.51
CA ARG A 163 1.92 0.89 17.54
C ARG A 163 0.87 1.17 16.49
N MET A 164 0.09 0.15 16.17
CA MET A 164 -1.08 0.31 15.29
C MET A 164 -2.17 1.14 15.99
N PRO A 165 -2.93 1.96 15.25
CA PRO A 165 -4.13 2.58 15.78
C PRO A 165 -5.13 1.51 16.21
N GLN A 166 -5.97 1.84 17.20
CA GLN A 166 -7.11 1.00 17.56
C GLN A 166 -8.08 1.02 16.37
N LEU A 167 -8.50 -0.14 15.94
CA LEU A 167 -9.43 -0.28 14.81
C LEU A 167 -10.85 -0.44 15.37
N ASP A 168 -11.82 0.14 14.65
CA ASP A 168 -13.22 -0.15 14.86
C ASP A 168 -13.48 -1.58 14.40
N GLY A 169 -14.21 -2.35 15.22
CA GLY A 169 -14.47 -3.78 15.01
C GLY A 169 -15.41 -4.11 13.85
#